data_182b5627d225f067ac5fe7a702822112
#
_entry.id   182b5627d225f067ac5fe7a702822112
#
_cell.length_a   1.000
_cell.length_b   1.000
_cell.length_c   1.000
_cell.angle_alpha   90.00
_cell.angle_beta   90.00
_cell.angle_gamma   90.00
#
_symmetry.space_group_name_H-M   'P 1'
#
loop_
_entity.id
_entity.type
_entity.pdbx_description
1 polymer ?
#
loop_
_entity_poly.entity_id
_entity_poly.type
_entity_poly.pdbx_seq_one_letter_code
_entity_poly.pdbx_strand_id
1 'polypeptide(L)'
;MNSIETLSQECDVLYGKIYQYNYGLMKRSEDLALEDKYSFNDIFDFYITSNMQSWLKNGFYGYWFSPGMMMNSRCIIEGLALKAMYDSGDISQDQIELLQKQVFLIEYNCYKKFSDISQEFLFPDKLKYDWEQACSYYTKKLTNKFSKQKIQKIIESSNPFLCDEKLSYHKIIETYLGKEFAVWYGILSQCSHPSDNTFYQNQNTLPLLLGIYELIRKNYGNLPDSRLTLTSYTNMCMSGEGANRFLDLVKKECSYLQGIADVFEQHFSNNYVSNTLQTLCLLMQEMAFDNLTGLNEQVKSKWKIMLELMASFYYCYLTETFTPQRYDLLVMHTDMQYSRNIEIDYDMSDAYECYKKIYPNGCDAEVFAENFRSVAGYTIDENGHSKSLSAMVRNFISEFDRSPNRDRAMYLDYFESQMISHANGYMWFANSGAFMDVNNIFSAIDIGIDLILRKMHLLFKMHSVAEESKEYKNVINVLRNTSKKLSPIFAEKYKLLLAPKIHL
;
A
#
# COMPACT_ATOMS: atom_id res chain seq x y z
N MET A 1 -20.94 -7.48 -23.31
CA MET A 1 -19.97 -7.60 -22.21
C MET A 1 -18.64 -7.97 -22.83
N ASN A 2 -17.66 -7.08 -22.79
CA ASN A 2 -16.33 -7.42 -23.29
C ASN A 2 -15.76 -8.53 -22.39
N SER A 3 -15.21 -9.55 -22.98
CA SER A 3 -14.54 -10.61 -22.22
C SER A 3 -13.30 -10.02 -21.51
N ILE A 4 -12.81 -10.66 -20.45
CA ILE A 4 -11.56 -10.25 -19.77
C ILE A 4 -10.40 -10.24 -20.78
N GLU A 5 -10.39 -11.15 -21.76
CA GLU A 5 -9.40 -11.18 -22.85
C GLU A 5 -9.44 -9.91 -23.71
N THR A 6 -10.64 -9.45 -24.08
CA THR A 6 -10.79 -8.20 -24.83
C THR A 6 -10.29 -7.02 -24.02
N LEU A 7 -10.63 -6.96 -22.72
CA LEU A 7 -10.17 -5.92 -21.84
C LEU A 7 -8.63 -5.92 -21.68
N SER A 8 -8.01 -7.11 -21.60
CA SER A 8 -6.55 -7.22 -21.55
C SER A 8 -5.87 -6.68 -22.83
N GLN A 9 -6.44 -6.97 -24.01
CA GLN A 9 -5.92 -6.43 -25.28
C GLN A 9 -6.06 -4.91 -25.36
N GLU A 10 -7.18 -4.36 -24.89
CA GLU A 10 -7.39 -2.92 -24.82
C GLU A 10 -6.41 -2.26 -23.86
N CYS A 11 -6.09 -2.90 -22.73
CA CYS A 11 -5.04 -2.44 -21.80
C CYS A 11 -3.67 -2.37 -22.48
N ASP A 12 -3.31 -3.31 -23.36
CA ASP A 12 -2.03 -3.30 -24.07
C ASP A 12 -1.84 -2.03 -24.92
N VAL A 13 -2.87 -1.66 -25.67
CA VAL A 13 -2.84 -0.47 -26.55
C VAL A 13 -2.87 0.82 -25.73
N LEU A 14 -3.78 0.90 -24.75
CA LEU A 14 -3.95 2.11 -23.93
C LEU A 14 -2.71 2.39 -23.09
N TYR A 15 -2.02 1.36 -22.62
CA TYR A 15 -0.74 1.51 -21.93
C TYR A 15 0.28 2.28 -22.75
N GLY A 16 0.45 1.94 -24.02
CA GLY A 16 1.41 2.61 -24.91
C GLY A 16 1.14 4.11 -25.07
N LYS A 17 -0.15 4.48 -25.22
CA LYS A 17 -0.57 5.90 -25.30
C LYS A 17 -0.22 6.66 -24.02
N ILE A 18 -0.57 6.09 -22.86
CA ILE A 18 -0.33 6.70 -21.55
C ILE A 18 1.17 6.76 -21.25
N TYR A 19 1.94 5.72 -21.59
CA TYR A 19 3.39 5.71 -21.43
C TYR A 19 4.05 6.84 -22.21
N GLN A 20 3.68 7.02 -23.48
CA GLN A 20 4.24 8.07 -24.32
C GLN A 20 3.88 9.47 -23.80
N TYR A 21 2.65 9.64 -23.31
CA TYR A 21 2.20 10.87 -22.67
C TYR A 21 3.00 11.15 -21.39
N ASN A 22 3.14 10.15 -20.52
CA ASN A 22 3.88 10.25 -19.26
C ASN A 22 5.37 10.57 -19.50
N TYR A 23 5.98 9.94 -20.49
CA TYR A 23 7.36 10.25 -20.89
C TYR A 23 7.52 11.71 -21.36
N GLY A 24 6.53 12.23 -22.07
CA GLY A 24 6.48 13.65 -22.44
C GLY A 24 6.35 14.58 -21.23
N LEU A 25 5.56 14.18 -20.21
CA LEU A 25 5.47 14.90 -18.94
C LEU A 25 6.80 14.92 -18.19
N MET A 26 7.48 13.78 -18.09
CA MET A 26 8.81 13.68 -17.46
C MET A 26 9.82 14.62 -18.10
N LYS A 27 9.92 14.64 -19.43
CA LYS A 27 10.82 15.56 -20.13
C LYS A 27 10.50 17.02 -19.84
N ARG A 28 9.22 17.39 -19.88
CA ARG A 28 8.81 18.77 -19.55
C ARG A 28 9.11 19.11 -18.08
N SER A 29 8.94 18.17 -17.15
CA SER A 29 9.21 18.39 -15.74
C SER A 29 10.71 18.56 -15.47
N GLU A 30 11.59 17.87 -16.18
CA GLU A 30 13.02 18.07 -16.10
C GLU A 30 13.40 19.48 -16.56
N ASP A 31 12.86 19.94 -17.70
CA ASP A 31 13.08 21.29 -18.19
C ASP A 31 12.51 22.35 -17.24
N LEU A 32 11.32 22.12 -16.66
CA LEU A 32 10.67 23.04 -15.73
C LEU A 32 11.33 23.04 -14.34
N ALA A 33 11.91 21.93 -13.91
CA ALA A 33 12.71 21.84 -12.68
C ALA A 33 13.95 22.73 -12.72
N LEU A 34 14.56 22.85 -13.89
CA LEU A 34 15.69 23.76 -14.11
C LEU A 34 15.27 25.24 -14.00
N GLU A 35 13.97 25.51 -14.19
CA GLU A 35 13.40 26.87 -14.16
C GLU A 35 12.61 27.18 -12.87
N ASP A 36 12.55 26.27 -11.89
CA ASP A 36 11.69 26.34 -10.69
C ASP A 36 10.18 26.55 -11.01
N LYS A 37 9.73 26.10 -12.18
CA LYS A 37 8.37 26.29 -12.67
C LYS A 37 7.66 24.97 -12.92
N TYR A 38 7.09 24.35 -11.88
CA TYR A 38 6.22 23.19 -12.05
C TYR A 38 4.78 23.60 -12.38
N SER A 39 4.22 23.06 -13.45
CA SER A 39 2.79 23.12 -13.69
C SER A 39 2.06 22.15 -12.76
N PHE A 40 1.05 22.64 -12.06
CA PHE A 40 0.20 21.82 -11.20
C PHE A 40 -0.44 20.65 -11.98
N ASN A 41 -0.92 20.91 -13.19
CA ASN A 41 -1.49 19.91 -14.08
C ASN A 41 -0.51 18.80 -14.43
N ASP A 42 0.74 19.12 -14.77
CA ASP A 42 1.72 18.12 -15.16
C ASP A 42 2.04 17.16 -14.02
N ILE A 43 2.07 17.67 -12.78
CA ILE A 43 2.32 16.85 -11.59
C ILE A 43 1.15 15.90 -11.32
N PHE A 44 -0.08 16.41 -11.40
CA PHE A 44 -1.27 15.56 -11.26
C PHE A 44 -1.35 14.51 -12.35
N ASP A 45 -1.17 14.93 -13.60
CA ASP A 45 -1.19 14.01 -14.73
C ASP A 45 -0.10 12.95 -14.61
N PHE A 46 1.10 13.31 -14.14
CA PHE A 46 2.16 12.34 -13.90
C PHE A 46 1.79 11.32 -12.82
N TYR A 47 1.26 11.77 -11.69
CA TYR A 47 0.80 10.89 -10.62
C TYR A 47 -0.31 9.95 -11.09
N ILE A 48 -1.33 10.48 -11.77
CA ILE A 48 -2.45 9.71 -12.29
C ILE A 48 -1.97 8.69 -13.32
N THR A 49 -1.19 9.12 -14.30
CA THR A 49 -0.75 8.26 -15.41
C THR A 49 0.24 7.19 -14.96
N SER A 50 1.07 7.44 -13.96
CA SER A 50 1.94 6.42 -13.37
C SER A 50 1.13 5.31 -12.68
N ASN A 51 0.08 5.67 -11.94
CA ASN A 51 -0.86 4.70 -11.36
C ASN A 51 -1.63 3.94 -12.44
N MET A 52 -2.05 4.62 -13.53
CA MET A 52 -2.70 3.97 -14.67
C MET A 52 -1.80 2.97 -15.38
N GLN A 53 -0.52 3.28 -15.57
CA GLN A 53 0.44 2.37 -16.17
C GLN A 53 0.56 1.06 -15.38
N SER A 54 0.69 1.15 -14.06
CA SER A 54 0.74 -0.03 -13.21
C SER A 54 -0.60 -0.79 -13.24
N TRP A 55 -1.72 -0.08 -13.21
CA TRP A 55 -3.06 -0.67 -13.29
C TRP A 55 -3.29 -1.44 -14.60
N LEU A 56 -3.02 -0.81 -15.74
CA LEU A 56 -3.18 -1.42 -17.08
C LEU A 56 -2.27 -2.63 -17.26
N LYS A 57 -1.04 -2.55 -16.77
CA LYS A 57 -0.09 -3.65 -16.78
C LYS A 57 -0.62 -4.83 -15.95
N ASN A 58 -1.11 -4.59 -14.75
CA ASN A 58 -1.67 -5.64 -13.91
C ASN A 58 -2.86 -6.32 -14.58
N GLY A 59 -3.75 -5.54 -15.20
CA GLY A 59 -4.86 -6.07 -15.98
C GLY A 59 -4.43 -6.92 -17.17
N PHE A 60 -3.42 -6.47 -17.92
CA PHE A 60 -2.89 -7.22 -19.06
C PHE A 60 -2.28 -8.57 -18.68
N TYR A 61 -1.53 -8.62 -17.55
CA TYR A 61 -0.92 -9.86 -17.07
C TYR A 61 -1.85 -10.72 -16.19
N GLY A 62 -3.11 -10.36 -16.07
CA GLY A 62 -4.12 -11.15 -15.36
C GLY A 62 -4.07 -11.04 -13.83
N TYR A 63 -3.39 -10.03 -13.27
CA TYR A 63 -3.41 -9.73 -11.83
C TYR A 63 -4.67 -8.97 -11.40
N TRP A 64 -5.81 -9.33 -12.01
CA TRP A 64 -7.11 -8.78 -11.66
C TRP A 64 -7.40 -9.02 -10.17
N PHE A 65 -7.95 -8.01 -9.50
CA PHE A 65 -8.32 -8.06 -8.08
C PHE A 65 -7.15 -8.16 -7.09
N SER A 66 -5.93 -7.96 -7.53
CA SER A 66 -4.80 -7.90 -6.60
C SER A 66 -4.86 -6.64 -5.71
N PRO A 67 -4.33 -6.68 -4.47
CA PRO A 67 -4.30 -5.51 -3.60
C PRO A 67 -3.55 -4.31 -4.21
N GLY A 68 -2.49 -4.58 -4.99
CA GLY A 68 -1.76 -3.53 -5.70
C GLY A 68 -2.59 -2.86 -6.79
N MET A 69 -3.33 -3.63 -7.58
CA MET A 69 -4.25 -3.09 -8.58
C MET A 69 -5.39 -2.28 -7.93
N MET A 70 -5.93 -2.76 -6.80
CA MET A 70 -6.97 -2.05 -6.05
C MET A 70 -6.45 -0.73 -5.50
N MET A 71 -5.21 -0.69 -5.00
CA MET A 71 -4.60 0.54 -4.56
C MET A 71 -4.36 1.52 -5.70
N ASN A 72 -3.85 1.06 -6.85
CA ASN A 72 -3.73 1.91 -8.03
C ASN A 72 -5.09 2.49 -8.46
N SER A 73 -6.17 1.69 -8.40
CA SER A 73 -7.54 2.16 -8.67
C SER A 73 -7.94 3.29 -7.74
N ARG A 74 -7.65 3.17 -6.46
CA ARG A 74 -7.88 4.23 -5.47
C ARG A 74 -7.11 5.51 -5.81
N CYS A 75 -5.81 5.40 -6.09
CA CYS A 75 -4.97 6.55 -6.44
C CYS A 75 -5.44 7.23 -7.74
N ILE A 76 -5.91 6.47 -8.72
CA ILE A 76 -6.50 7.00 -9.97
C ILE A 76 -7.77 7.82 -9.67
N ILE A 77 -8.69 7.28 -8.86
CA ILE A 77 -9.92 7.98 -8.48
C ILE A 77 -9.60 9.27 -7.71
N GLU A 78 -8.72 9.20 -6.70
CA GLU A 78 -8.28 10.38 -5.93
C GLU A 78 -7.68 11.45 -6.85
N GLY A 79 -6.75 11.07 -7.71
CA GLY A 79 -6.06 11.99 -8.62
C GLY A 79 -7.01 12.63 -9.63
N LEU A 80 -7.89 11.85 -10.28
CA LEU A 80 -8.85 12.36 -11.24
C LEU A 80 -9.90 13.28 -10.62
N ALA A 81 -10.35 12.99 -9.39
CA ALA A 81 -11.28 13.86 -8.67
C ALA A 81 -10.64 15.21 -8.33
N LEU A 82 -9.38 15.18 -7.87
CA LEU A 82 -8.62 16.42 -7.60
C LEU A 82 -8.36 17.23 -8.86
N LYS A 83 -8.00 16.55 -9.95
CA LYS A 83 -7.82 17.20 -11.25
C LYS A 83 -9.12 17.84 -11.74
N ALA A 84 -10.25 17.14 -11.64
CA ALA A 84 -11.55 17.68 -12.02
C ALA A 84 -11.94 18.90 -11.16
N MET A 85 -11.66 18.85 -9.86
CA MET A 85 -11.84 20.00 -8.95
C MET A 85 -10.96 21.20 -9.34
N TYR A 86 -9.72 20.94 -9.75
CA TYR A 86 -8.82 21.97 -10.25
C TYR A 86 -9.30 22.56 -11.57
N ASP A 87 -9.66 21.74 -12.55
CA ASP A 87 -10.12 22.15 -13.87
C ASP A 87 -11.44 22.95 -13.81
N SER A 88 -12.26 22.69 -12.78
CA SER A 88 -13.50 23.45 -12.49
C SER A 88 -13.24 24.82 -11.86
N GLY A 89 -12.00 25.11 -11.45
CA GLY A 89 -11.64 26.34 -10.74
C GLY A 89 -12.08 26.37 -9.26
N ASP A 90 -12.48 25.22 -8.71
CA ASP A 90 -12.96 25.12 -7.33
C ASP A 90 -11.81 24.97 -6.31
N ILE A 91 -10.58 24.77 -6.78
CA ILE A 91 -9.36 24.87 -5.97
C ILE A 91 -8.79 26.29 -6.13
N SER A 92 -8.71 27.02 -5.04
CA SER A 92 -8.08 28.34 -5.03
C SER A 92 -6.55 28.24 -5.13
N GLN A 93 -5.90 29.30 -5.61
CA GLN A 93 -4.44 29.40 -5.64
C GLN A 93 -3.82 29.20 -4.24
N ASP A 94 -4.47 29.71 -3.19
CA ASP A 94 -4.04 29.51 -1.80
C ASP A 94 -4.04 28.04 -1.39
N GLN A 95 -5.04 27.25 -1.82
CA GLN A 95 -5.10 25.82 -1.54
C GLN A 95 -4.04 25.04 -2.31
N ILE A 96 -3.75 25.44 -3.55
CA ILE A 96 -2.64 24.87 -4.34
C ILE A 96 -1.31 25.10 -3.63
N GLU A 97 -1.04 26.32 -3.19
CA GLU A 97 0.19 26.65 -2.47
C GLU A 97 0.29 25.91 -1.12
N LEU A 98 -0.83 25.75 -0.40
CA LEU A 98 -0.87 24.92 0.81
C LEU A 98 -0.53 23.47 0.50
N LEU A 99 -1.10 22.91 -0.56
CA LEU A 99 -0.83 21.53 -0.98
C LEU A 99 0.65 21.35 -1.37
N GLN A 100 1.24 22.27 -2.11
CA GLN A 100 2.67 22.23 -2.45
C GLN A 100 3.57 22.28 -1.21
N LYS A 101 3.24 23.10 -0.23
CA LYS A 101 4.03 23.20 1.02
C LYS A 101 3.76 22.09 2.01
N GLN A 102 2.69 21.33 1.83
CA GLN A 102 2.36 20.20 2.69
C GLN A 102 3.45 19.14 2.70
N VAL A 103 4.14 18.94 1.60
CA VAL A 103 5.25 17.98 1.52
C VAL A 103 6.28 18.19 2.62
N PHE A 104 6.68 19.43 2.90
CA PHE A 104 7.66 19.73 3.94
C PHE A 104 7.12 19.44 5.35
N LEU A 105 5.81 19.63 5.55
CA LEU A 105 5.15 19.24 6.82
C LEU A 105 5.15 17.73 6.99
N ILE A 106 4.79 17.00 5.96
CA ILE A 106 4.71 15.55 5.96
C ILE A 106 6.11 14.96 6.17
N GLU A 107 7.09 15.41 5.41
CA GLU A 107 8.47 14.93 5.48
C GLU A 107 9.06 15.15 6.88
N TYR A 108 8.94 16.36 7.41
CA TYR A 108 9.41 16.66 8.76
C TYR A 108 8.71 15.80 9.83
N ASN A 109 7.39 15.62 9.74
CA ASN A 109 6.64 14.81 10.70
C ASN A 109 7.06 13.33 10.65
N CYS A 110 7.45 12.83 9.48
CA CYS A 110 8.00 11.49 9.35
C CYS A 110 9.38 11.38 10.01
N TYR A 111 10.25 12.32 9.73
CA TYR A 111 11.57 12.37 10.39
C TYR A 111 11.47 12.56 11.89
N LYS A 112 10.50 13.36 12.38
CA LYS A 112 10.26 13.51 13.80
C LYS A 112 9.83 12.20 14.48
N LYS A 113 8.87 11.49 13.89
CA LYS A 113 8.48 10.15 14.39
C LYS A 113 9.64 9.18 14.42
N PHE A 114 10.57 9.35 13.51
CA PHE A 114 11.78 8.56 13.43
C PHE A 114 12.82 8.96 14.50
N SER A 115 13.04 10.25 14.74
CA SER A 115 13.94 10.74 15.78
C SER A 115 13.49 10.35 17.19
N ASP A 116 12.16 10.22 17.40
CA ASP A 116 11.60 9.71 18.65
C ASP A 116 11.96 8.23 18.91
N ILE A 117 12.33 7.49 17.86
CA ILE A 117 12.77 6.10 17.93
C ILE A 117 14.29 6.00 18.10
N SER A 118 15.03 7.02 17.66
CA SER A 118 16.47 7.03 17.65
C SER A 118 17.07 8.37 18.08
N GLN A 119 17.67 8.38 19.26
CA GLN A 119 18.35 9.55 19.85
C GLN A 119 19.60 10.04 19.05
N GLU A 120 20.11 9.23 18.13
CA GLU A 120 21.32 9.53 17.33
C GLU A 120 21.01 10.17 15.97
N PHE A 121 19.74 10.40 15.64
CA PHE A 121 19.37 10.94 14.34
C PHE A 121 19.48 12.47 14.33
N LEU A 122 20.42 12.97 13.54
CA LEU A 122 20.54 14.40 13.29
C LEU A 122 19.57 14.82 12.20
N PHE A 123 18.63 15.70 12.54
CA PHE A 123 17.77 16.33 11.55
C PHE A 123 18.60 17.13 10.56
N PRO A 124 18.40 16.98 9.24
CA PRO A 124 18.99 17.88 8.28
C PRO A 124 18.51 19.31 8.54
N ASP A 125 19.43 20.27 8.70
CA ASP A 125 19.08 21.68 8.97
C ASP A 125 18.14 22.26 7.92
N LYS A 126 18.33 21.87 6.65
CA LYS A 126 17.46 22.26 5.54
C LYS A 126 16.03 21.79 5.74
N LEU A 127 15.81 20.53 6.14
CA LEU A 127 14.47 19.99 6.37
C LEU A 127 13.74 20.74 7.47
N LYS A 128 14.41 21.07 8.55
CA LYS A 128 13.86 21.89 9.63
C LYS A 128 13.51 23.29 9.16
N TYR A 129 14.39 23.92 8.38
CA TYR A 129 14.13 25.24 7.80
C TYR A 129 12.91 25.22 6.88
N ASP A 130 12.83 24.27 5.96
CA ASP A 130 11.70 24.14 5.02
C ASP A 130 10.38 23.89 5.76
N TRP A 131 10.39 23.09 6.83
CA TRP A 131 9.26 22.88 7.71
C TRP A 131 8.83 24.18 8.44
N GLU A 132 9.77 24.93 9.00
CA GLU A 132 9.47 26.21 9.67
C GLU A 132 8.84 27.22 8.69
N GLN A 133 9.33 27.28 7.46
CA GLN A 133 8.74 28.11 6.41
C GLN A 133 7.30 27.64 6.06
N ALA A 134 7.10 26.34 5.91
CA ALA A 134 5.77 25.80 5.66
C ALA A 134 4.80 26.06 6.82
N CYS A 135 5.22 25.87 8.07
CA CYS A 135 4.42 26.18 9.26
C CYS A 135 4.02 27.67 9.32
N SER A 136 4.97 28.56 9.04
CA SER A 136 4.73 30.00 9.00
C SER A 136 3.70 30.36 7.91
N TYR A 137 3.84 29.77 6.72
CA TYR A 137 2.91 29.96 5.62
C TYR A 137 1.48 29.49 5.95
N TYR A 138 1.34 28.27 6.49
CA TYR A 138 0.06 27.72 6.94
C TYR A 138 -0.59 28.59 8.01
N THR A 139 0.19 29.01 9.01
CA THR A 139 -0.29 29.88 10.07
C THR A 139 -0.81 31.19 9.50
N LYS A 140 -0.05 31.86 8.62
CA LYS A 140 -0.44 33.13 7.99
C LYS A 140 -1.73 32.99 7.17
N LYS A 141 -1.86 31.93 6.37
CA LYS A 141 -3.04 31.74 5.49
C LYS A 141 -4.29 31.30 6.24
N LEU A 142 -4.15 30.58 7.35
CA LEU A 142 -5.27 29.96 8.06
C LEU A 142 -5.72 30.72 9.32
N THR A 143 -4.96 31.67 9.84
CA THR A 143 -5.27 32.41 11.10
C THR A 143 -6.64 33.09 11.08
N ASN A 144 -7.09 33.56 9.93
CA ASN A 144 -8.40 34.19 9.79
C ASN A 144 -9.58 33.21 9.69
N LYS A 145 -9.28 31.91 9.48
CA LYS A 145 -10.30 30.87 9.27
C LYS A 145 -10.43 29.92 10.45
N PHE A 146 -9.33 29.66 11.17
CA PHE A 146 -9.26 28.63 12.21
C PHE A 146 -8.54 29.10 13.47
N SER A 147 -8.85 28.46 14.61
CA SER A 147 -8.13 28.65 15.88
C SER A 147 -6.69 28.14 15.77
N LYS A 148 -5.80 28.65 16.62
CA LYS A 148 -4.41 28.18 16.70
C LYS A 148 -4.29 26.65 16.91
N GLN A 149 -5.15 26.08 17.75
CA GLN A 149 -5.17 24.63 18.00
C GLN A 149 -5.57 23.84 16.75
N LYS A 150 -6.53 24.37 15.97
CA LYS A 150 -6.94 23.71 14.71
C LYS A 150 -5.85 23.81 13.66
N ILE A 151 -5.18 24.95 13.53
CA ILE A 151 -4.04 25.12 12.61
C ILE A 151 -2.93 24.14 12.96
N GLN A 152 -2.63 23.97 14.24
CA GLN A 152 -1.63 22.98 14.70
C GLN A 152 -2.00 21.56 14.27
N LYS A 153 -3.26 21.15 14.43
CA LYS A 153 -3.75 19.84 13.97
C LYS A 153 -3.64 19.67 12.45
N ILE A 154 -3.88 20.74 11.68
CA ILE A 154 -3.70 20.72 10.22
C ILE A 154 -2.23 20.52 9.86
N ILE A 155 -1.31 21.23 10.51
CA ILE A 155 0.13 21.13 10.30
C ILE A 155 0.66 19.71 10.62
N GLU A 156 0.09 19.06 11.63
CA GLU A 156 0.46 17.70 12.04
C GLU A 156 -0.19 16.60 11.19
N SER A 157 -1.15 16.95 10.37
CA SER A 157 -1.89 16.00 9.53
C SER A 157 -1.28 15.85 8.14
N SER A 158 -1.39 14.64 7.58
CA SER A 158 -1.05 14.36 6.18
C SER A 158 -2.22 14.59 5.22
N ASN A 159 -3.41 14.98 5.70
CA ASN A 159 -4.57 15.20 4.84
C ASN A 159 -4.53 16.58 4.19
N PRO A 160 -4.47 16.69 2.85
CA PRO A 160 -4.32 17.95 2.14
C PRO A 160 -5.53 18.88 2.26
N PHE A 161 -6.72 18.35 2.56
CA PHE A 161 -7.99 19.12 2.57
C PHE A 161 -8.49 19.51 3.96
N LEU A 162 -7.66 19.38 4.98
CA LEU A 162 -7.99 19.88 6.32
C LEU A 162 -8.08 21.42 6.40
N CYS A 163 -7.78 22.11 5.32
CA CYS A 163 -8.04 23.55 5.20
C CYS A 163 -9.53 23.89 5.13
N ASP A 164 -10.36 22.92 4.73
CA ASP A 164 -11.83 23.00 4.82
C ASP A 164 -12.35 21.71 5.48
N GLU A 165 -13.00 21.80 6.62
CA GLU A 165 -13.53 20.65 7.37
C GLU A 165 -14.58 19.84 6.59
N LYS A 166 -15.19 20.42 5.58
CA LYS A 166 -16.22 19.79 4.75
C LYS A 166 -15.64 18.97 3.60
N LEU A 167 -14.36 19.15 3.27
CA LEU A 167 -13.72 18.49 2.13
C LEU A 167 -12.91 17.29 2.61
N SER A 168 -13.45 16.08 2.37
CA SER A 168 -12.73 14.82 2.42
C SER A 168 -12.57 14.27 1.00
N TYR A 169 -11.63 13.33 0.79
CA TYR A 169 -11.53 12.63 -0.51
C TYR A 169 -12.87 12.04 -0.95
N HIS A 170 -13.60 11.40 -0.03
CA HIS A 170 -14.93 10.86 -0.33
C HIS A 170 -15.88 11.94 -0.90
N LYS A 171 -15.92 13.11 -0.26
CA LYS A 171 -16.80 14.22 -0.72
C LYS A 171 -16.35 14.82 -2.05
N ILE A 172 -15.05 14.96 -2.26
CA ILE A 172 -14.49 15.43 -3.54
C ILE A 172 -14.85 14.44 -4.66
N ILE A 173 -14.62 13.15 -4.43
CA ILE A 173 -14.94 12.10 -5.39
C ILE A 173 -16.44 12.08 -5.70
N GLU A 174 -17.29 12.14 -4.66
CA GLU A 174 -18.74 12.22 -4.84
C GLU A 174 -19.15 13.41 -5.70
N THR A 175 -18.54 14.58 -5.47
CA THR A 175 -18.87 15.82 -6.17
C THR A 175 -18.43 15.80 -7.63
N TYR A 176 -17.21 15.33 -7.93
CA TYR A 176 -16.60 15.46 -9.26
C TYR A 176 -16.66 14.21 -10.12
N LEU A 177 -16.75 13.01 -9.52
CA LEU A 177 -16.85 11.74 -10.24
C LEU A 177 -18.19 11.02 -10.03
N GLY A 178 -18.93 11.36 -8.98
CA GLY A 178 -20.24 10.80 -8.66
C GLY A 178 -20.26 9.83 -7.49
N LYS A 179 -21.46 9.56 -6.97
CA LYS A 179 -21.69 8.76 -5.75
C LYS A 179 -21.13 7.33 -5.89
N GLU A 180 -21.23 6.72 -7.06
CA GLU A 180 -20.75 5.36 -7.30
C GLU A 180 -19.22 5.26 -7.08
N PHE A 181 -18.45 6.21 -7.61
CA PHE A 181 -17.00 6.26 -7.38
C PHE A 181 -16.64 6.56 -5.93
N ALA A 182 -17.45 7.32 -5.20
CA ALA A 182 -17.24 7.55 -3.77
C ALA A 182 -17.42 6.26 -2.95
N VAL A 183 -18.41 5.42 -3.27
CA VAL A 183 -18.60 4.10 -2.66
C VAL A 183 -17.41 3.19 -2.99
N TRP A 184 -17.01 3.11 -4.25
CA TRP A 184 -15.85 2.32 -4.66
C TRP A 184 -14.56 2.78 -3.98
N TYR A 185 -14.36 4.09 -3.84
CA TYR A 185 -13.24 4.63 -3.09
C TYR A 185 -13.18 4.11 -1.64
N GLY A 186 -14.33 4.05 -0.96
CA GLY A 186 -14.42 3.47 0.37
C GLY A 186 -13.95 2.01 0.41
N ILE A 187 -14.43 1.18 -0.52
CA ILE A 187 -14.04 -0.23 -0.67
C ILE A 187 -12.53 -0.34 -0.97
N LEU A 188 -12.03 0.41 -1.94
CA LEU A 188 -10.62 0.42 -2.32
C LEU A 188 -9.70 0.87 -1.20
N SER A 189 -10.16 1.77 -0.32
CA SER A 189 -9.43 2.20 0.86
C SER A 189 -9.20 1.05 1.85
N GLN A 190 -10.14 0.12 1.95
CA GLN A 190 -9.98 -1.08 2.78
C GLN A 190 -8.91 -2.02 2.20
N CYS A 191 -8.86 -2.18 0.87
CA CYS A 191 -7.85 -3.02 0.20
C CYS A 191 -6.42 -2.49 0.37
N SER A 192 -6.24 -1.23 0.76
CA SER A 192 -4.93 -0.63 1.02
C SER A 192 -4.41 -0.84 2.45
N HIS A 193 -5.13 -1.60 3.26
CA HIS A 193 -4.80 -1.99 4.62
C HIS A 193 -4.97 -3.50 4.82
N PRO A 194 -4.42 -4.09 5.89
CA PRO A 194 -4.67 -5.49 6.22
C PRO A 194 -6.17 -5.75 6.37
N SER A 195 -6.68 -6.65 5.56
CA SER A 195 -8.09 -7.05 5.52
C SER A 195 -8.18 -8.50 5.05
N ASP A 196 -9.36 -9.10 5.15
CA ASP A 196 -9.59 -10.38 4.48
C ASP A 196 -9.68 -10.18 2.96
N ASN A 197 -8.56 -10.33 2.27
CA ASN A 197 -8.48 -10.12 0.83
C ASN A 197 -9.34 -11.09 0.02
N THR A 198 -9.70 -12.26 0.58
CA THR A 198 -10.61 -13.19 -0.08
C THR A 198 -12.02 -12.62 -0.19
N PHE A 199 -12.41 -11.79 0.76
CA PHE A 199 -13.67 -11.08 0.70
C PHE A 199 -13.78 -10.25 -0.59
N TYR A 200 -12.75 -9.49 -0.93
CA TYR A 200 -12.75 -8.64 -2.14
C TYR A 200 -12.62 -9.44 -3.43
N GLN A 201 -11.94 -10.58 -3.41
CA GLN A 201 -11.85 -11.48 -4.57
C GLN A 201 -13.19 -12.18 -4.85
N ASN A 202 -13.96 -12.47 -3.83
CA ASN A 202 -15.26 -13.16 -3.95
C ASN A 202 -16.43 -12.21 -4.20
N GLN A 203 -16.26 -10.91 -3.92
CA GLN A 203 -17.27 -9.91 -4.25
C GLN A 203 -17.26 -9.64 -5.77
N ASN A 204 -18.41 -9.25 -6.30
CA ASN A 204 -18.54 -8.92 -7.72
C ASN A 204 -17.83 -7.58 -8.03
N THR A 205 -16.49 -7.57 -7.96
CA THR A 205 -15.64 -6.40 -8.19
C THR A 205 -15.39 -6.10 -9.67
N LEU A 206 -15.87 -6.95 -10.57
CA LEU A 206 -15.78 -6.73 -12.02
C LEU A 206 -16.41 -5.39 -12.46
N PRO A 207 -17.60 -4.98 -11.98
CA PRO A 207 -18.17 -3.67 -12.31
C PRO A 207 -17.24 -2.50 -11.91
N LEU A 208 -16.58 -2.61 -10.74
CA LEU A 208 -15.60 -1.62 -10.28
C LEU A 208 -14.43 -1.52 -11.25
N LEU A 209 -13.82 -2.65 -11.65
CA LEU A 209 -12.69 -2.65 -12.59
C LEU A 209 -13.08 -2.12 -13.96
N LEU A 210 -14.26 -2.48 -14.48
CA LEU A 210 -14.79 -1.93 -15.72
C LEU A 210 -15.03 -0.42 -15.61
N GLY A 211 -15.56 0.05 -14.49
CA GLY A 211 -15.76 1.47 -14.23
C GLY A 211 -14.43 2.25 -14.18
N ILE A 212 -13.40 1.69 -13.55
CA ILE A 212 -12.05 2.29 -13.57
C ILE A 212 -11.48 2.31 -14.99
N TYR A 213 -11.60 1.22 -15.74
CA TYR A 213 -11.17 1.18 -17.13
C TYR A 213 -11.86 2.26 -17.98
N GLU A 214 -13.19 2.38 -17.88
CA GLU A 214 -13.95 3.40 -18.58
C GLU A 214 -13.55 4.82 -18.16
N LEU A 215 -13.25 5.03 -16.87
CA LEU A 215 -12.76 6.31 -16.37
C LEU A 215 -11.39 6.65 -16.99
N ILE A 216 -10.47 5.69 -17.06
CA ILE A 216 -9.17 5.84 -17.74
C ILE A 216 -9.39 6.15 -19.23
N ARG A 217 -10.20 5.36 -19.91
CA ARG A 217 -10.50 5.52 -21.34
C ARG A 217 -11.12 6.87 -21.66
N LYS A 218 -12.05 7.34 -20.83
CA LYS A 218 -12.71 8.65 -20.99
C LYS A 218 -11.72 9.81 -20.91
N ASN A 219 -10.77 9.75 -20.00
CA ASN A 219 -9.83 10.84 -19.75
C ASN A 219 -8.59 10.79 -20.65
N TYR A 220 -8.11 9.59 -21.02
CA TYR A 220 -6.84 9.41 -21.72
C TYR A 220 -6.93 8.58 -23.01
N GLY A 221 -8.10 8.05 -23.35
CA GLY A 221 -8.28 7.23 -24.58
C GLY A 221 -8.05 7.98 -25.88
N ASN A 222 -8.26 9.29 -25.90
CA ASN A 222 -8.07 10.17 -27.05
C ASN A 222 -6.62 10.66 -27.21
N LEU A 223 -5.68 10.20 -26.37
CA LEU A 223 -4.27 10.47 -26.59
C LEU A 223 -3.81 9.93 -27.95
N PRO A 224 -2.80 10.57 -28.58
CA PRO A 224 -2.26 10.11 -29.84
C PRO A 224 -1.87 8.63 -29.80
N ASP A 225 -2.09 7.93 -30.92
CA ASP A 225 -1.69 6.53 -31.03
C ASP A 225 -0.18 6.37 -30.86
N SER A 226 0.21 5.38 -30.07
CA SER A 226 1.60 5.03 -29.85
C SER A 226 1.94 3.77 -30.66
N ARG A 227 3.16 3.73 -31.21
CA ARG A 227 3.73 2.50 -31.76
C ARG A 227 4.19 1.52 -30.67
N LEU A 228 4.35 2.04 -29.46
CA LEU A 228 4.70 1.25 -28.29
C LEU A 228 3.42 0.64 -27.71
N THR A 229 3.42 -0.65 -27.47
CA THR A 229 2.41 -1.35 -26.67
C THR A 229 3.05 -1.84 -25.37
N LEU A 230 2.24 -2.25 -24.40
CA LEU A 230 2.75 -2.85 -23.18
C LEU A 230 3.60 -4.09 -23.48
N THR A 231 3.15 -4.93 -24.41
CA THR A 231 3.90 -6.12 -24.86
C THR A 231 5.28 -5.73 -25.40
N SER A 232 5.36 -4.75 -26.31
CA SER A 232 6.65 -4.33 -26.88
C SER A 232 7.55 -3.67 -25.83
N TYR A 233 7.00 -2.86 -24.94
CA TYR A 233 7.73 -2.23 -23.84
C TYR A 233 8.28 -3.25 -22.86
N THR A 234 7.44 -4.20 -22.44
CA THR A 234 7.88 -5.27 -21.52
C THR A 234 8.96 -6.12 -22.17
N ASN A 235 8.82 -6.50 -23.44
CA ASN A 235 9.84 -7.27 -24.16
C ASN A 235 11.18 -6.50 -24.20
N MET A 236 11.15 -5.19 -24.37
CA MET A 236 12.34 -4.36 -24.32
C MET A 236 12.98 -4.36 -22.91
N CYS A 237 12.19 -4.11 -21.87
CA CYS A 237 12.67 -4.14 -20.48
C CYS A 237 13.18 -5.53 -20.07
N MET A 238 12.58 -6.59 -20.58
CA MET A 238 12.90 -7.99 -20.28
C MET A 238 13.95 -8.58 -21.23
N SER A 239 14.51 -7.82 -22.16
CA SER A 239 15.54 -8.31 -23.08
C SER A 239 16.87 -8.66 -22.37
N GLY A 240 17.09 -8.13 -21.18
CA GLY A 240 18.26 -8.41 -20.36
C GLY A 240 18.15 -9.75 -19.61
N GLU A 241 19.23 -10.55 -19.63
CA GLU A 241 19.30 -11.83 -18.91
C GLU A 241 19.04 -11.64 -17.38
N GLY A 242 19.53 -10.55 -16.80
CA GLY A 242 19.32 -10.23 -15.39
C GLY A 242 17.85 -9.99 -15.02
N ALA A 243 17.07 -9.33 -15.89
CA ALA A 243 15.66 -9.06 -15.66
C ALA A 243 14.82 -10.35 -15.66
N ASN A 244 15.00 -11.20 -16.66
CA ASN A 244 14.36 -12.51 -16.73
C ASN A 244 14.73 -13.36 -15.52
N ARG A 245 16.02 -13.40 -15.18
CA ARG A 245 16.51 -14.15 -14.01
C ARG A 245 15.91 -13.68 -12.71
N PHE A 246 15.77 -12.36 -12.52
CA PHE A 246 15.14 -11.79 -11.33
C PHE A 246 13.68 -12.24 -11.19
N LEU A 247 12.88 -12.14 -12.27
CA LEU A 247 11.48 -12.60 -12.25
C LEU A 247 11.37 -14.11 -11.99
N ASP A 248 12.25 -14.91 -12.58
CA ASP A 248 12.24 -16.36 -12.35
C ASP A 248 12.54 -16.70 -10.88
N LEU A 249 13.42 -15.94 -10.23
CA LEU A 249 13.69 -16.10 -8.80
C LEU A 249 12.48 -15.71 -7.95
N VAL A 250 11.79 -14.60 -8.27
CA VAL A 250 10.55 -14.19 -7.59
C VAL A 250 9.45 -15.25 -7.76
N LYS A 251 9.24 -15.75 -8.99
CA LYS A 251 8.26 -16.81 -9.25
C LYS A 251 8.58 -18.09 -8.47
N LYS A 252 9.86 -18.46 -8.41
CA LYS A 252 10.31 -19.63 -7.67
C LYS A 252 10.11 -19.47 -6.16
N GLU A 253 10.37 -18.28 -5.61
CA GLU A 253 10.06 -17.93 -4.24
C GLU A 253 8.56 -18.08 -3.95
N CYS A 254 7.69 -17.47 -4.78
CA CYS A 254 6.24 -17.61 -4.68
C CYS A 254 5.78 -19.07 -4.72
N SER A 255 6.39 -19.90 -5.59
CA SER A 255 6.08 -21.34 -5.66
C SER A 255 6.41 -22.07 -4.35
N TYR A 256 7.50 -21.72 -3.67
CA TYR A 256 7.82 -22.29 -2.37
C TYR A 256 6.88 -21.82 -1.26
N LEU A 257 6.46 -20.54 -1.27
CA LEU A 257 5.49 -20.02 -0.33
C LEU A 257 4.11 -20.64 -0.54
N GLN A 258 3.70 -20.83 -1.80
CA GLN A 258 2.46 -21.56 -2.13
C GLN A 258 2.50 -22.99 -1.60
N GLY A 259 3.60 -23.71 -1.77
CA GLY A 259 3.74 -25.05 -1.22
C GLY A 259 3.63 -25.12 0.31
N ILE A 260 4.01 -24.05 1.02
CA ILE A 260 3.74 -23.91 2.46
C ILE A 260 2.26 -23.69 2.71
N ALA A 261 1.64 -22.77 1.97
CA ALA A 261 0.22 -22.46 2.07
C ALA A 261 -0.62 -23.74 1.94
N ASP A 262 -0.34 -24.56 0.92
CA ASP A 262 -1.04 -25.83 0.65
C ASP A 262 -0.91 -26.82 1.82
N VAL A 263 0.28 -26.90 2.44
CA VAL A 263 0.50 -27.77 3.62
C VAL A 263 -0.31 -27.29 4.82
N PHE A 264 -0.36 -25.97 5.06
CA PHE A 264 -1.12 -25.43 6.17
C PHE A 264 -2.63 -25.57 5.96
N GLU A 265 -3.12 -25.37 4.73
CA GLU A 265 -4.53 -25.55 4.37
C GLU A 265 -5.01 -26.98 4.60
N GLN A 266 -4.16 -27.99 4.36
CA GLN A 266 -4.48 -29.39 4.65
C GLN A 266 -4.62 -29.70 6.15
N HIS A 267 -3.94 -28.94 7.01
CA HIS A 267 -3.94 -29.17 8.46
C HIS A 267 -4.92 -28.30 9.24
N PHE A 268 -5.27 -27.15 8.71
CA PHE A 268 -6.16 -26.19 9.36
C PHE A 268 -7.36 -25.93 8.47
N SER A 269 -8.57 -26.04 9.01
CA SER A 269 -9.84 -25.74 8.29
C SER A 269 -9.97 -24.25 7.92
N ASN A 270 -8.95 -23.46 8.12
CA ASN A 270 -8.96 -22.02 8.04
C ASN A 270 -7.93 -21.55 7.01
N ASN A 271 -8.38 -20.85 5.96
CA ASN A 271 -7.55 -20.49 4.80
C ASN A 271 -6.67 -19.24 5.01
N TYR A 272 -6.59 -18.70 6.24
CA TYR A 272 -5.92 -17.42 6.47
C TYR A 272 -4.41 -17.43 6.15
N VAL A 273 -3.71 -18.53 6.40
CA VAL A 273 -2.29 -18.66 6.05
C VAL A 273 -2.14 -18.68 4.54
N SER A 274 -2.95 -19.49 3.86
CA SER A 274 -2.98 -19.60 2.40
C SER A 274 -3.26 -18.24 1.78
N ASN A 275 -4.31 -17.56 2.22
CA ASN A 275 -4.70 -16.24 1.72
C ASN A 275 -3.61 -15.19 1.90
N THR A 276 -2.99 -15.15 3.09
CA THR A 276 -1.91 -14.19 3.36
C THR A 276 -0.71 -14.45 2.47
N LEU A 277 -0.24 -15.71 2.37
CA LEU A 277 0.91 -16.05 1.55
C LEU A 277 0.64 -15.84 0.06
N GLN A 278 -0.56 -16.15 -0.43
CA GLN A 278 -0.97 -15.85 -1.82
C GLN A 278 -0.95 -14.35 -2.10
N THR A 279 -1.48 -13.55 -1.19
CA THR A 279 -1.49 -12.08 -1.32
C THR A 279 -0.07 -11.50 -1.34
N LEU A 280 0.82 -12.01 -0.47
CA LEU A 280 2.24 -11.62 -0.50
C LEU A 280 2.89 -11.99 -1.84
N CYS A 281 2.62 -13.18 -2.37
CA CYS A 281 3.12 -13.61 -3.67
C CYS A 281 2.65 -12.72 -4.82
N LEU A 282 1.37 -12.33 -4.84
CA LEU A 282 0.82 -11.42 -5.85
C LEU A 282 1.50 -10.05 -5.78
N LEU A 283 1.61 -9.46 -4.59
CA LEU A 283 2.28 -8.18 -4.38
C LEU A 283 3.76 -8.23 -4.79
N MET A 284 4.49 -9.29 -4.45
CA MET A 284 5.89 -9.45 -4.86
C MET A 284 6.06 -9.48 -6.38
N GLN A 285 5.19 -10.22 -7.08
CA GLN A 285 5.24 -10.31 -8.54
C GLN A 285 4.93 -8.97 -9.19
N GLU A 286 3.89 -8.28 -8.72
CA GLU A 286 3.56 -6.94 -9.21
C GLU A 286 4.70 -5.94 -8.98
N MET A 287 5.28 -5.93 -7.77
CA MET A 287 6.39 -5.06 -7.43
C MET A 287 7.63 -5.35 -8.27
N ALA A 288 7.92 -6.63 -8.53
CA ALA A 288 9.02 -7.03 -9.39
C ALA A 288 8.84 -6.51 -10.83
N PHE A 289 7.62 -6.62 -11.37
CA PHE A 289 7.28 -6.05 -12.69
C PHE A 289 7.34 -4.52 -12.69
N ASP A 290 6.84 -3.86 -11.66
CA ASP A 290 6.93 -2.40 -11.53
C ASP A 290 8.38 -1.93 -11.53
N ASN A 291 9.24 -2.59 -10.75
CA ASN A 291 10.67 -2.28 -10.69
C ASN A 291 11.34 -2.43 -12.06
N LEU A 292 11.09 -3.53 -12.77
CA LEU A 292 11.71 -3.80 -14.06
C LEU A 292 11.20 -2.87 -15.17
N THR A 293 10.01 -2.33 -15.04
CA THR A 293 9.42 -1.36 -15.97
C THR A 293 9.61 0.09 -15.53
N GLY A 294 10.44 0.36 -14.52
CA GLY A 294 10.77 1.71 -14.08
C GLY A 294 9.70 2.41 -13.25
N LEU A 295 8.64 1.71 -12.84
CA LEU A 295 7.55 2.25 -12.02
C LEU A 295 7.90 2.18 -10.52
N ASN A 296 9.01 2.79 -10.12
CA ASN A 296 9.55 2.71 -8.76
C ASN A 296 8.59 3.24 -7.69
N GLU A 297 7.83 4.29 -7.99
CA GLU A 297 6.83 4.84 -7.06
C GLU A 297 5.71 3.84 -6.78
N GLN A 298 5.38 3.00 -7.76
CA GLN A 298 4.38 1.94 -7.59
C GLN A 298 4.92 0.78 -6.73
N VAL A 299 6.22 0.50 -6.81
CA VAL A 299 6.88 -0.45 -5.89
C VAL A 299 6.78 0.06 -4.45
N LYS A 300 7.12 1.33 -4.23
CA LYS A 300 7.07 1.96 -2.90
C LYS A 300 5.67 1.94 -2.32
N SER A 301 4.66 2.31 -3.10
CA SER A 301 3.27 2.33 -2.61
C SER A 301 2.74 0.93 -2.26
N LYS A 302 3.10 -0.10 -3.02
CA LYS A 302 2.75 -1.50 -2.72
C LYS A 302 3.51 -2.05 -1.52
N TRP A 303 4.73 -1.56 -1.29
CA TRP A 303 5.52 -1.91 -0.11
C TRP A 303 4.78 -1.63 1.20
N LYS A 304 4.06 -0.51 1.29
CA LYS A 304 3.20 -0.21 2.45
C LYS A 304 2.23 -1.36 2.74
N ILE A 305 1.47 -1.79 1.72
CA ILE A 305 0.46 -2.85 1.89
C ILE A 305 1.14 -4.14 2.33
N MET A 306 2.23 -4.50 1.68
CA MET A 306 2.96 -5.73 1.96
C MET A 306 3.52 -5.75 3.38
N LEU A 307 4.12 -4.65 3.83
CA LEU A 307 4.67 -4.54 5.18
C LEU A 307 3.58 -4.54 6.25
N GLU A 308 2.48 -3.83 6.05
CA GLU A 308 1.33 -3.86 6.95
C GLU A 308 0.69 -5.26 7.02
N LEU A 309 0.59 -5.96 5.89
CA LEU A 309 0.08 -7.33 5.83
C LEU A 309 1.00 -8.30 6.60
N MET A 310 2.31 -8.25 6.38
CA MET A 310 3.27 -9.06 7.12
C MET A 310 3.24 -8.76 8.63
N ALA A 311 3.19 -7.49 9.01
CA ALA A 311 3.14 -7.06 10.40
C ALA A 311 1.83 -7.48 11.09
N SER A 312 0.71 -7.36 10.38
CA SER A 312 -0.60 -7.82 10.87
C SER A 312 -0.63 -9.34 11.04
N PHE A 313 -0.14 -10.08 10.06
CA PHE A 313 -0.04 -11.54 10.13
C PHE A 313 0.86 -11.97 11.29
N TYR A 314 2.04 -11.35 11.43
CA TYR A 314 2.94 -11.60 12.55
C TYR A 314 2.26 -11.32 13.88
N TYR A 315 1.64 -10.16 14.02
CA TYR A 315 0.93 -9.79 15.24
C TYR A 315 -0.24 -10.73 15.53
N CYS A 316 -1.06 -11.02 14.52
CA CYS A 316 -2.28 -11.79 14.69
C CYS A 316 -2.04 -13.29 14.90
N TYR A 317 -0.95 -13.86 14.41
CA TYR A 317 -0.80 -15.31 14.35
C TYR A 317 0.52 -15.85 14.87
N LEU A 318 1.55 -15.02 14.98
CA LEU A 318 2.90 -15.50 15.24
C LEU A 318 3.48 -14.96 16.55
N THR A 319 2.68 -14.30 17.39
CA THR A 319 3.06 -13.92 18.76
C THR A 319 2.52 -14.94 19.75
N GLU A 320 3.26 -15.18 20.85
CA GLU A 320 2.91 -16.22 21.84
C GLU A 320 1.59 -15.96 22.61
N THR A 321 1.08 -14.72 22.57
CA THR A 321 -0.13 -14.28 23.28
C THR A 321 -1.42 -14.43 22.47
N PHE A 322 -1.38 -15.15 21.34
CA PHE A 322 -2.41 -15.05 20.34
C PHE A 322 -3.42 -16.21 20.31
N THR A 323 -4.66 -15.92 19.86
CA THR A 323 -5.76 -16.88 19.75
C THR A 323 -6.35 -16.91 18.33
N PRO A 324 -6.89 -18.06 17.86
CA PRO A 324 -7.52 -18.16 16.54
C PRO A 324 -8.63 -17.12 16.28
N GLN A 325 -9.34 -16.71 17.33
CA GLN A 325 -10.44 -15.75 17.27
C GLN A 325 -10.03 -14.35 16.75
N ARG A 326 -8.74 -14.03 16.73
CA ARG A 326 -8.31 -12.75 16.14
C ARG A 326 -8.51 -12.70 14.63
N TYR A 327 -8.34 -13.82 13.95
CA TYR A 327 -8.64 -13.86 12.52
C TYR A 327 -10.14 -13.68 12.27
N ASP A 328 -10.96 -14.34 13.08
CA ASP A 328 -12.40 -14.15 12.98
C ASP A 328 -12.79 -12.67 13.18
N LEU A 329 -12.12 -11.98 14.13
CA LEU A 329 -12.28 -10.53 14.30
C LEU A 329 -11.80 -9.73 13.09
N LEU A 330 -10.71 -10.13 12.42
CA LEU A 330 -10.25 -9.45 11.20
C LEU A 330 -11.26 -9.61 10.06
N VAL A 331 -11.83 -10.82 9.87
CA VAL A 331 -12.88 -11.07 8.88
C VAL A 331 -14.11 -10.22 9.18
N MET A 332 -14.62 -10.27 10.43
CA MET A 332 -15.78 -9.49 10.86
C MET A 332 -15.54 -7.97 10.74
N HIS A 333 -14.31 -7.52 11.01
CA HIS A 333 -13.92 -6.13 10.83
C HIS A 333 -13.94 -5.73 9.35
N THR A 334 -13.49 -6.62 8.46
CA THR A 334 -13.56 -6.40 7.01
C THR A 334 -15.01 -6.27 6.53
N ASP A 335 -15.89 -7.17 6.99
CA ASP A 335 -17.32 -7.13 6.69
C ASP A 335 -17.99 -5.86 7.20
N MET A 336 -17.68 -5.45 8.42
CA MET A 336 -18.19 -4.21 9.04
C MET A 336 -17.75 -2.98 8.24
N GLN A 337 -16.49 -2.90 7.86
CA GLN A 337 -15.99 -1.78 7.06
C GLN A 337 -16.64 -1.74 5.66
N TYR A 338 -16.84 -2.90 5.03
CA TYR A 338 -17.55 -2.98 3.76
C TYR A 338 -19.00 -2.51 3.91
N SER A 339 -19.73 -3.02 4.89
CA SER A 339 -21.13 -2.63 5.16
C SER A 339 -21.26 -1.12 5.36
N ARG A 340 -20.32 -0.52 6.09
CA ARG A 340 -20.26 0.92 6.29
C ARG A 340 -20.08 1.70 4.98
N ASN A 341 -19.25 1.20 4.05
CA ASN A 341 -19.01 1.86 2.77
C ASN A 341 -20.24 1.84 1.85
N ILE A 342 -21.11 0.84 1.99
CA ILE A 342 -22.36 0.73 1.23
C ILE A 342 -23.60 1.20 2.05
N GLU A 343 -23.36 1.91 3.14
CA GLU A 343 -24.41 2.51 4.01
C GLU A 343 -25.39 1.46 4.60
N ILE A 344 -24.90 0.25 4.88
CA ILE A 344 -25.68 -0.81 5.55
C ILE A 344 -25.22 -0.91 7.01
N ASP A 345 -26.17 -0.96 7.93
CA ASP A 345 -25.90 -1.20 9.34
C ASP A 345 -25.32 -2.61 9.56
N TYR A 346 -24.21 -2.67 10.28
CA TYR A 346 -23.55 -3.92 10.65
C TYR A 346 -23.87 -4.27 12.11
N ASP A 347 -24.42 -5.45 12.35
CA ASP A 347 -24.62 -5.97 13.70
C ASP A 347 -23.27 -6.43 14.28
N MET A 348 -22.82 -5.77 15.33
CA MET A 348 -21.55 -6.06 15.99
C MET A 348 -21.64 -7.16 17.06
N SER A 349 -22.81 -7.77 17.26
CA SER A 349 -23.02 -8.77 18.32
C SER A 349 -22.08 -9.95 18.21
N ASP A 350 -21.96 -10.52 16.99
CA ASP A 350 -21.07 -11.67 16.76
C ASP A 350 -19.58 -11.31 16.95
N ALA A 351 -19.19 -10.11 16.51
CA ALA A 351 -17.83 -9.62 16.70
C ALA A 351 -17.52 -9.41 18.19
N TYR A 352 -18.49 -8.88 18.97
CA TYR A 352 -18.32 -8.72 20.39
C TYR A 352 -18.26 -10.07 21.12
N GLU A 353 -19.12 -11.03 20.76
CA GLU A 353 -19.04 -12.39 21.30
C GLU A 353 -17.70 -13.07 20.97
N CYS A 354 -17.17 -12.87 19.77
CA CYS A 354 -15.84 -13.33 19.40
C CYS A 354 -14.75 -12.66 20.26
N TYR A 355 -14.83 -11.35 20.48
CA TYR A 355 -13.95 -10.61 21.39
C TYR A 355 -14.01 -11.13 22.84
N LYS A 356 -15.21 -11.43 23.36
CA LYS A 356 -15.36 -11.97 24.72
C LYS A 356 -14.79 -13.38 24.87
N LYS A 357 -14.66 -14.16 23.81
CA LYS A 357 -13.93 -15.44 23.85
C LYS A 357 -12.42 -15.24 24.06
N ILE A 358 -11.87 -14.11 23.58
CA ILE A 358 -10.46 -13.75 23.80
C ILE A 358 -10.29 -13.15 25.21
N TYR A 359 -11.18 -12.21 25.55
CA TYR A 359 -11.13 -11.44 26.80
C TYR A 359 -12.46 -11.53 27.55
N PRO A 360 -12.69 -12.60 28.35
CA PRO A 360 -13.93 -12.77 29.10
C PRO A 360 -14.29 -11.59 30.00
N ASN A 361 -13.27 -10.94 30.59
CA ASN A 361 -13.43 -9.76 31.43
C ASN A 361 -13.05 -8.45 30.71
N GLY A 362 -13.02 -8.45 29.37
CA GLY A 362 -12.67 -7.28 28.57
C GLY A 362 -13.70 -6.16 28.64
N CYS A 363 -13.46 -5.08 27.87
CA CYS A 363 -14.33 -3.90 27.86
C CYS A 363 -15.79 -4.24 27.52
N ASP A 364 -16.70 -3.31 27.81
CA ASP A 364 -18.12 -3.45 27.47
C ASP A 364 -18.40 -3.33 25.96
N ALA A 365 -19.63 -3.63 25.55
CA ALA A 365 -20.00 -3.64 24.14
C ALA A 365 -19.94 -2.26 23.46
N GLU A 366 -20.18 -1.18 24.21
CA GLU A 366 -20.17 0.19 23.68
C GLU A 366 -18.73 0.62 23.37
N VAL A 367 -17.82 0.44 24.31
CA VAL A 367 -16.39 0.72 24.13
C VAL A 367 -15.80 -0.16 23.03
N PHE A 368 -16.18 -1.46 23.00
CA PHE A 368 -15.77 -2.35 21.90
C PHE A 368 -16.23 -1.81 20.55
N ALA A 369 -17.52 -1.50 20.38
CA ALA A 369 -18.09 -1.06 19.12
C ALA A 369 -17.49 0.25 18.60
N GLU A 370 -17.17 1.20 19.49
CA GLU A 370 -16.50 2.44 19.15
C GLU A 370 -15.10 2.17 18.57
N ASN A 371 -14.30 1.35 19.25
CA ASN A 371 -12.92 1.08 18.88
C ASN A 371 -12.79 0.07 17.71
N PHE A 372 -13.75 -0.85 17.58
CA PHE A 372 -13.79 -1.80 16.45
C PHE A 372 -13.97 -1.10 15.10
N ARG A 373 -14.54 0.10 15.06
CA ARG A 373 -14.65 0.92 13.85
C ARG A 373 -13.35 1.56 13.38
N SER A 374 -12.29 1.52 14.19
CA SER A 374 -10.97 2.05 13.80
C SER A 374 -10.30 1.16 12.72
N VAL A 375 -9.30 1.69 11.99
CA VAL A 375 -8.61 0.97 10.89
C VAL A 375 -8.02 -0.38 11.33
N ALA A 376 -7.60 -0.48 12.59
CA ALA A 376 -7.06 -1.72 13.16
C ALA A 376 -7.94 -2.25 14.31
N GLY A 377 -9.25 -2.06 14.23
CA GLY A 377 -10.21 -2.44 15.27
C GLY A 377 -10.16 -3.92 15.66
N TYR A 378 -9.79 -4.80 14.75
CA TYR A 378 -9.59 -6.23 15.02
C TYR A 378 -8.48 -6.51 16.06
N THR A 379 -7.67 -5.50 16.44
CA THR A 379 -6.58 -5.65 17.42
C THR A 379 -6.96 -5.18 18.83
N ILE A 380 -8.22 -4.88 19.11
CA ILE A 380 -8.70 -4.41 20.41
C ILE A 380 -8.18 -5.32 21.54
N ASP A 381 -7.59 -4.72 22.57
CA ASP A 381 -7.12 -5.38 23.78
C ASP A 381 -8.21 -5.47 24.87
N GLU A 382 -7.88 -6.04 26.02
CA GLU A 382 -8.82 -6.20 27.15
C GLU A 382 -9.39 -4.87 27.69
N ASN A 383 -8.67 -3.76 27.48
CA ASN A 383 -9.05 -2.42 27.95
C ASN A 383 -9.82 -1.63 26.87
N GLY A 384 -10.09 -2.21 25.72
CA GLY A 384 -10.77 -1.55 24.62
C GLY A 384 -9.86 -0.70 23.71
N HIS A 385 -8.53 -0.82 23.82
CA HIS A 385 -7.62 -0.07 22.96
C HIS A 385 -7.23 -0.87 21.73
N SER A 386 -7.33 -0.27 20.55
CA SER A 386 -6.83 -0.85 19.31
C SER A 386 -5.35 -0.48 19.10
N LYS A 387 -4.55 -1.43 18.61
CA LYS A 387 -3.16 -1.19 18.27
C LYS A 387 -3.08 -0.55 16.88
N SER A 388 -2.35 0.55 16.73
CA SER A 388 -2.20 1.17 15.43
C SER A 388 -1.35 0.29 14.48
N LEU A 389 -1.65 0.37 13.17
CA LEU A 389 -0.86 -0.32 12.14
C LEU A 389 0.63 0.05 12.23
N SER A 390 0.94 1.33 12.45
CA SER A 390 2.33 1.80 12.62
C SER A 390 3.02 1.15 13.83
N ALA A 391 2.30 0.88 14.93
CA ALA A 391 2.87 0.19 16.08
C ALA A 391 3.12 -1.29 15.78
N MET A 392 2.23 -1.95 15.01
CA MET A 392 2.45 -3.34 14.58
C MET A 392 3.65 -3.44 13.64
N VAL A 393 3.76 -2.55 12.67
CA VAL A 393 4.90 -2.48 11.74
C VAL A 393 6.20 -2.24 12.52
N ARG A 394 6.21 -1.34 13.51
CA ARG A 394 7.39 -1.11 14.35
C ARG A 394 7.82 -2.38 15.08
N ASN A 395 6.88 -3.06 15.72
CA ASN A 395 7.19 -4.28 16.45
C ASN A 395 7.70 -5.38 15.51
N PHE A 396 7.12 -5.50 14.32
CA PHE A 396 7.56 -6.47 13.32
C PHE A 396 8.98 -6.20 12.82
N ILE A 397 9.29 -4.92 12.51
CA ILE A 397 10.64 -4.53 12.08
C ILE A 397 11.67 -4.74 13.19
N SER A 398 11.31 -4.49 14.46
CA SER A 398 12.23 -4.70 15.59
C SER A 398 12.62 -6.16 15.82
N GLU A 399 11.84 -7.11 15.31
CA GLU A 399 12.16 -8.55 15.35
C GLU A 399 13.18 -8.95 14.25
N PHE A 400 13.49 -8.06 13.32
CA PHE A 400 14.54 -8.31 12.36
C PHE A 400 15.89 -8.23 13.10
N ASP A 401 16.62 -9.35 13.15
CA ASP A 401 17.94 -9.43 13.76
C ASP A 401 18.96 -8.58 12.97
N ARG A 402 19.01 -7.26 13.22
CA ARG A 402 19.73 -6.28 12.40
C ARG A 402 20.33 -5.13 13.18
N SER A 403 21.27 -4.45 12.49
CA SER A 403 21.84 -3.21 13.01
C SER A 403 20.74 -2.12 13.13
N PRO A 404 20.77 -1.32 14.19
CA PRO A 404 19.81 -0.22 14.40
C PRO A 404 19.63 0.72 13.19
N ASN A 405 20.67 0.93 12.39
CA ASN A 405 20.62 1.79 11.21
C ASN A 405 19.78 1.23 10.06
N ARG A 406 19.66 -0.10 9.96
CA ARG A 406 18.90 -0.77 8.91
C ARG A 406 17.41 -0.81 9.23
N ASP A 407 17.07 -0.98 10.49
CA ASP A 407 15.69 -0.89 10.99
C ASP A 407 15.14 0.52 10.79
N ARG A 408 15.99 1.53 10.97
CA ARG A 408 15.70 2.94 10.73
C ARG A 408 15.34 3.23 9.28
N ALA A 409 16.16 2.76 8.34
CA ALA A 409 15.90 2.95 6.91
C ALA A 409 14.54 2.31 6.52
N MET A 410 14.27 1.09 6.96
CA MET A 410 12.99 0.42 6.68
C MET A 410 11.78 1.17 7.25
N TYR A 411 11.93 1.80 8.40
CA TYR A 411 10.85 2.55 9.02
C TYR A 411 10.56 3.88 8.30
N LEU A 412 11.62 4.55 7.81
CA LEU A 412 11.47 5.70 6.92
C LEU A 412 10.79 5.31 5.61
N ASP A 413 11.23 4.22 5.00
CA ASP A 413 10.66 3.67 3.78
C ASP A 413 9.16 3.39 3.95
N TYR A 414 8.74 2.88 5.10
CA TYR A 414 7.33 2.66 5.41
C TYR A 414 6.53 3.97 5.47
N PHE A 415 7.05 4.99 6.14
CA PHE A 415 6.36 6.29 6.22
C PHE A 415 6.29 6.97 4.86
N GLU A 416 7.36 6.93 4.07
CA GLU A 416 7.35 7.45 2.70
C GLU A 416 6.31 6.74 1.84
N SER A 417 6.20 5.42 1.96
CA SER A 417 5.20 4.61 1.26
C SER A 417 3.75 5.00 1.60
N GLN A 418 3.49 5.35 2.87
CA GLN A 418 2.17 5.84 3.29
C GLN A 418 1.79 7.14 2.56
N MET A 419 2.77 8.01 2.31
CA MET A 419 2.51 9.30 1.67
C MET A 419 2.30 9.18 0.17
N ILE A 420 3.08 8.34 -0.48
CA ILE A 420 2.97 8.06 -1.93
C ILE A 420 1.63 7.39 -2.25
N SER A 421 1.05 6.66 -1.31
CA SER A 421 -0.22 5.96 -1.50
C SER A 421 -1.46 6.87 -1.51
N HIS A 422 -1.30 8.18 -1.50
CA HIS A 422 -2.37 9.17 -1.57
C HIS A 422 -2.03 10.31 -2.53
N ALA A 423 -3.05 10.85 -3.19
CA ALA A 423 -2.93 12.06 -3.99
C ALA A 423 -2.82 13.30 -3.07
N ASN A 424 -1.65 13.56 -2.53
CA ASN A 424 -1.35 14.67 -1.62
C ASN A 424 -0.15 15.49 -2.07
N GLY A 425 0.31 16.42 -1.24
CA GLY A 425 1.47 17.28 -1.54
C GLY A 425 2.77 16.53 -1.87
N TYR A 426 2.90 15.27 -1.46
CA TYR A 426 4.07 14.45 -1.79
C TYR A 426 4.20 14.12 -3.28
N MET A 427 3.13 14.26 -4.06
CA MET A 427 3.18 14.12 -5.53
C MET A 427 4.25 15.01 -6.17
N TRP A 428 4.57 16.17 -5.57
CA TRP A 428 5.63 17.07 -6.06
C TRP A 428 7.03 16.49 -5.88
N PHE A 429 7.20 15.52 -4.96
CA PHE A 429 8.49 14.88 -4.66
C PHE A 429 8.65 13.49 -5.26
N ALA A 430 7.56 12.87 -5.70
CA ALA A 430 7.59 11.51 -6.28
C ALA A 430 8.63 11.38 -7.43
N ASN A 431 8.87 12.48 -8.15
CA ASN A 431 9.85 12.54 -9.23
C ASN A 431 11.31 12.73 -8.76
N SER A 432 11.54 13.13 -7.51
CA SER A 432 12.91 13.44 -7.06
C SER A 432 13.75 12.21 -6.72
N GLY A 433 13.15 11.02 -6.63
CA GLY A 433 13.84 9.73 -6.42
C GLY A 433 14.68 9.64 -5.15
N ALA A 434 14.56 10.61 -4.24
CA ALA A 434 15.64 10.97 -3.33
C ALA A 434 15.83 10.04 -2.13
N PHE A 435 14.83 9.26 -1.70
CA PHE A 435 14.92 8.68 -0.36
C PHE A 435 14.84 7.16 -0.28
N MET A 436 14.23 6.48 -1.25
CA MET A 436 13.97 5.05 -1.14
C MET A 436 14.69 4.25 -2.21
N ASP A 437 15.64 3.42 -1.79
CA ASP A 437 16.24 2.43 -2.68
C ASP A 437 15.32 1.20 -2.77
N VAL A 438 14.73 0.98 -3.95
CA VAL A 438 13.90 -0.19 -4.25
C VAL A 438 14.62 -1.51 -3.92
N ASN A 439 15.94 -1.54 -4.02
CA ASN A 439 16.75 -2.72 -3.64
C ASN A 439 16.60 -3.05 -2.15
N ASN A 440 16.48 -2.04 -1.30
CA ASN A 440 16.26 -2.22 0.13
C ASN A 440 14.88 -2.82 0.41
N ILE A 441 13.86 -2.45 -0.37
CA ILE A 441 12.51 -2.99 -0.26
C ILE A 441 12.53 -4.51 -0.48
N PHE A 442 13.09 -4.98 -1.59
CA PHE A 442 13.14 -6.42 -1.87
C PHE A 442 13.94 -7.18 -0.83
N SER A 443 15.05 -6.62 -0.34
CA SER A 443 15.80 -7.21 0.77
C SER A 443 14.97 -7.29 2.05
N ALA A 444 14.17 -6.27 2.34
CA ALA A 444 13.30 -6.23 3.51
C ALA A 444 12.15 -7.26 3.41
N ILE A 445 11.59 -7.45 2.21
CA ILE A 445 10.60 -8.49 1.93
C ILE A 445 11.17 -9.86 2.26
N ASP A 446 12.34 -10.18 1.72
CA ASP A 446 13.00 -11.48 1.91
C ASP A 446 13.22 -11.80 3.40
N ILE A 447 13.59 -10.80 4.18
CA ILE A 447 13.81 -10.95 5.61
C ILE A 447 12.50 -11.08 6.38
N GLY A 448 11.49 -10.29 6.01
CA GLY A 448 10.16 -10.41 6.59
C GLY A 448 9.57 -11.80 6.38
N ILE A 449 9.71 -12.34 5.17
CA ILE A 449 9.30 -13.70 4.83
C ILE A 449 10.08 -14.74 5.67
N ASP A 450 11.40 -14.64 5.76
CA ASP A 450 12.20 -15.56 6.56
C ASP A 450 11.80 -15.52 8.04
N LEU A 451 11.53 -14.33 8.60
CA LEU A 451 11.01 -14.18 9.96
C LEU A 451 9.65 -14.86 10.14
N ILE A 452 8.73 -14.65 9.22
CA ILE A 452 7.41 -15.29 9.24
C ILE A 452 7.57 -16.80 9.23
N LEU A 453 8.37 -17.35 8.33
CA LEU A 453 8.58 -18.79 8.21
C LEU A 453 9.19 -19.40 9.49
N ARG A 454 10.13 -18.73 10.13
CA ARG A 454 10.71 -19.18 11.41
C ARG A 454 9.69 -19.24 12.53
N LYS A 455 8.68 -18.36 12.52
CA LYS A 455 7.66 -18.26 13.58
C LYS A 455 6.40 -19.08 13.29
N MET A 456 6.20 -19.55 12.07
CA MET A 456 4.96 -20.26 11.68
C MET A 456 4.70 -21.56 12.48
N HIS A 457 5.73 -22.14 13.12
CA HIS A 457 5.52 -23.26 14.03
C HIS A 457 4.60 -22.92 15.22
N LEU A 458 4.48 -21.64 15.61
CA LEU A 458 3.61 -21.20 16.68
C LEU A 458 2.13 -21.39 16.35
N LEU A 459 1.75 -21.43 15.07
CA LEU A 459 0.38 -21.73 14.64
C LEU A 459 -0.11 -23.08 15.14
N PHE A 460 0.79 -24.08 15.27
CA PHE A 460 0.45 -25.40 15.78
C PHE A 460 0.13 -25.37 17.26
N LYS A 461 0.85 -24.56 18.05
CA LYS A 461 0.52 -24.34 19.47
C LYS A 461 -0.88 -23.79 19.65
N MET A 462 -1.26 -22.86 18.79
CA MET A 462 -2.60 -22.26 18.83
C MET A 462 -3.71 -23.26 18.54
N HIS A 463 -3.47 -24.21 17.65
CA HIS A 463 -4.42 -25.27 17.30
C HIS A 463 -4.29 -26.51 18.17
N SER A 464 -3.60 -26.41 19.31
CA SER A 464 -3.41 -27.52 20.25
C SER A 464 -2.79 -28.80 19.64
N VAL A 465 -2.02 -28.64 18.58
CA VAL A 465 -1.30 -29.75 17.94
C VAL A 465 -0.06 -30.06 18.78
N ALA A 466 0.05 -31.30 19.23
CA ALA A 466 1.18 -31.74 20.05
C ALA A 466 2.51 -31.65 19.27
N GLU A 467 3.53 -31.03 19.87
CA GLU A 467 4.88 -30.88 19.26
C GLU A 467 5.55 -32.22 18.90
N GLU A 468 5.14 -33.30 19.54
CA GLU A 468 5.63 -34.66 19.27
C GLU A 468 4.88 -35.35 18.14
N SER A 469 3.77 -34.77 17.65
CA SER A 469 2.97 -35.35 16.57
C SER A 469 3.76 -35.48 15.27
N LYS A 470 3.38 -36.47 14.46
CA LYS A 470 3.97 -36.65 13.13
C LYS A 470 3.69 -35.48 12.22
N GLU A 471 2.50 -34.90 12.35
CA GLU A 471 2.05 -33.71 11.61
C GLU A 471 2.93 -32.50 11.91
N TYR A 472 3.14 -32.17 13.19
CA TYR A 472 4.02 -31.08 13.60
C TYR A 472 5.44 -31.25 13.06
N LYS A 473 6.02 -32.43 13.22
CA LYS A 473 7.38 -32.75 12.71
C LYS A 473 7.46 -32.58 11.19
N ASN A 474 6.43 -33.01 10.45
CA ASN A 474 6.38 -32.86 9.00
C ASN A 474 6.39 -31.40 8.59
N VAL A 475 5.54 -30.56 9.20
CA VAL A 475 5.48 -29.14 8.86
C VAL A 475 6.76 -28.41 9.23
N ILE A 476 7.33 -28.68 10.40
CA ILE A 476 8.65 -28.12 10.77
C ILE A 476 9.72 -28.49 9.74
N ASN A 477 9.71 -29.72 9.25
CA ASN A 477 10.64 -30.15 8.20
C ASN A 477 10.39 -29.40 6.87
N VAL A 478 9.12 -29.19 6.50
CA VAL A 478 8.76 -28.40 5.30
C VAL A 478 9.25 -26.96 5.45
N LEU A 479 8.95 -26.30 6.57
CA LEU A 479 9.39 -24.93 6.85
C LEU A 479 10.93 -24.78 6.79
N ARG A 480 11.66 -25.68 7.46
CA ARG A 480 13.14 -25.68 7.44
C ARG A 480 13.71 -25.93 6.05
N ASN A 481 13.14 -26.87 5.31
CA ASN A 481 13.60 -27.18 3.96
C ASN A 481 13.30 -26.03 3.00
N THR A 482 12.17 -25.35 3.17
CA THR A 482 11.82 -24.18 2.37
C THR A 482 12.73 -23.00 2.68
N SER A 483 12.98 -22.68 3.95
CA SER A 483 13.94 -21.63 4.33
C SER A 483 15.35 -21.89 3.75
N LYS A 484 15.83 -23.14 3.78
CA LYS A 484 17.10 -23.51 3.13
C LYS A 484 17.12 -23.33 1.61
N LYS A 485 15.96 -23.53 0.94
CA LYS A 485 15.82 -23.32 -0.51
C LYS A 485 15.68 -21.85 -0.88
N LEU A 486 15.06 -21.05 -0.01
CA LEU A 486 14.89 -19.62 -0.21
C LEU A 486 16.18 -18.82 -0.01
N SER A 487 17.01 -19.19 0.95
CA SER A 487 18.27 -18.49 1.24
C SER A 487 19.15 -18.22 0.01
N PRO A 488 19.43 -19.20 -0.87
CA PRO A 488 20.20 -18.93 -2.09
C PRO A 488 19.43 -18.05 -3.11
N ILE A 489 18.10 -18.11 -3.14
CA ILE A 489 17.26 -17.26 -3.99
C ILE A 489 17.38 -15.80 -3.54
N PHE A 490 17.26 -15.53 -2.24
CA PHE A 490 17.42 -14.20 -1.65
C PHE A 490 18.81 -13.61 -1.97
N ALA A 491 19.87 -14.42 -1.77
CA ALA A 491 21.23 -13.99 -2.08
C ALA A 491 21.43 -13.66 -3.56
N GLU A 492 20.83 -14.43 -4.47
CA GLU A 492 20.94 -14.21 -5.91
C GLU A 492 20.10 -12.98 -6.35
N LYS A 493 18.86 -12.84 -5.85
CA LYS A 493 18.04 -11.64 -6.09
C LYS A 493 18.79 -10.36 -5.69
N TYR A 494 19.39 -10.36 -4.50
CA TYR A 494 20.15 -9.22 -4.01
C TYR A 494 21.34 -8.88 -4.92
N LYS A 495 22.08 -9.87 -5.41
CA LYS A 495 23.17 -9.66 -6.38
C LYS A 495 22.68 -9.02 -7.68
N LEU A 496 21.52 -9.47 -8.20
CA LEU A 496 20.94 -8.92 -9.43
C LEU A 496 20.46 -7.48 -9.23
N LEU A 497 19.92 -7.15 -8.06
CA LEU A 497 19.49 -5.79 -7.73
C LEU A 497 20.67 -4.82 -7.58
N LEU A 498 21.83 -5.29 -7.10
CA LEU A 498 23.04 -4.50 -6.98
C LEU A 498 23.83 -4.39 -8.28
N ALA A 499 23.54 -5.20 -9.28
CA ALA A 499 24.17 -5.08 -10.59
C ALA A 499 23.83 -3.73 -11.21
N PRO A 500 24.80 -3.03 -11.84
CA PRO A 500 24.51 -1.75 -12.48
C PRO A 500 23.38 -1.93 -13.48
N LYS A 501 22.27 -1.24 -13.26
CA LYS A 501 21.16 -1.20 -14.22
C LYS A 501 21.73 -0.58 -15.49
N ILE A 502 21.74 -1.33 -16.55
CA ILE A 502 21.99 -0.78 -17.88
C ILE A 502 20.83 0.15 -18.14
N HIS A 503 21.03 1.45 -17.92
CA HIS A 503 20.06 2.47 -18.32
C HIS A 503 19.98 2.42 -19.83
N LEU A 504 18.86 1.91 -20.34
CA LEU A 504 18.48 2.02 -21.74
C LEU A 504 17.91 3.41 -22.03
#